data_f401d75edef9afe9f1e065e403504986
#
_entry.id   f401d75edef9afe9f1e065e403504986
#
_cell.length_a   1.000
_cell.length_b   1.000
_cell.length_c   1.000
_cell.angle_alpha   90.00
_cell.angle_beta   90.00
_cell.angle_gamma   90.00
#
_symmetry.space_group_name_H-M   'P 1'
#
loop_
_entity.id
_entity.type
_entity.pdbx_description
1 polymer ?
#
loop_
_entity_poly.entity_id
_entity_poly.type
_entity_poly.pdbx_seq_one_letter_code
_entity_poly.pdbx_strand_id
1 'polypeptide(L)'
;MEVIAGHRCVFLDIVSAGTGGPDFRLSMRDRDRLGRELAVAAATGQVPLVFMHAYPGDLAADGAEVARMLADGGARFVDTGHTHYNELLNDGRTVYGATRSTGQIEEGGGVPGYAVVCVHGGVPSWRFRALGASWPMLQIVSPCDLRLATRFAEPAQLPRPGPVELVARAFGPVGEPVRAVIDGRTAGTLSPEPRGFWRGAIELDEPGLHRVAVEADGASDEIEVLVRPPDAPPKRRPPVALGEHCHTVGAWPRAGILGTRLGPNSNGRDW
;
A
#
# COMPACT_ATOMS: atom_id res chain seq x y z
N MET A 1 -20.31 -1.16 4.49
CA MET A 1 -19.29 -0.83 5.51
C MET A 1 -19.21 -2.00 6.49
N GLU A 2 -18.00 -2.38 6.84
CA GLU A 2 -17.70 -3.41 7.84
C GLU A 2 -16.52 -2.98 8.70
N VAL A 3 -16.43 -3.51 9.93
CA VAL A 3 -15.26 -3.30 10.78
C VAL A 3 -14.55 -4.65 10.93
N ILE A 4 -13.32 -4.72 10.45
CA ILE A 4 -12.51 -5.94 10.43
C ILE A 4 -11.20 -5.66 11.15
N ALA A 5 -10.94 -6.33 12.26
CA ALA A 5 -9.70 -6.21 13.03
C ALA A 5 -9.28 -4.75 13.32
N GLY A 6 -10.23 -3.91 13.70
CA GLY A 6 -9.98 -2.49 13.99
C GLY A 6 -9.92 -1.56 12.76
N HIS A 7 -10.09 -2.11 11.57
CA HIS A 7 -10.13 -1.34 10.33
C HIS A 7 -11.57 -1.13 9.89
N ARG A 8 -11.91 0.10 9.51
CA ARG A 8 -13.21 0.47 8.94
C ARG A 8 -13.17 0.34 7.43
N CYS A 9 -13.74 -0.72 6.90
CA CYS A 9 -13.78 -1.03 5.47
C CYS A 9 -15.02 -0.39 4.84
N VAL A 10 -14.81 0.56 3.93
CA VAL A 10 -15.87 1.31 3.23
C VAL A 10 -15.88 0.91 1.76
N PHE A 11 -16.97 0.32 1.30
CA PHE A 11 -17.15 -0.09 -0.09
C PHE A 11 -18.01 0.96 -0.81
N LEU A 12 -17.50 1.51 -1.91
CA LEU A 12 -18.16 2.56 -2.68
C LEU A 12 -18.66 2.01 -4.03
N ASP A 13 -19.92 2.28 -4.32
CA ASP A 13 -20.47 2.06 -5.66
C ASP A 13 -20.27 3.34 -6.48
N ILE A 14 -19.43 3.24 -7.51
CA ILE A 14 -19.14 4.34 -8.43
C ILE A 14 -19.69 4.07 -9.84
N VAL A 15 -20.43 2.99 -10.02
CA VAL A 15 -20.96 2.56 -11.32
C VAL A 15 -22.44 2.91 -11.45
N SER A 16 -23.23 2.69 -10.41
CA SER A 16 -24.70 2.82 -10.46
C SER A 16 -25.19 4.26 -10.66
N ALA A 17 -24.38 5.27 -10.34
CA ALA A 17 -24.73 6.67 -10.52
C ALA A 17 -24.39 7.23 -11.91
N GLY A 18 -23.65 6.44 -12.72
CA GLY A 18 -23.26 6.80 -14.08
C GLY A 18 -24.27 6.35 -15.14
N THR A 19 -23.97 6.68 -16.37
CA THR A 19 -24.79 6.32 -17.53
C THR A 19 -24.39 4.99 -18.19
N GLY A 20 -23.48 4.26 -17.56
CA GLY A 20 -22.90 3.02 -18.06
C GLY A 20 -21.53 3.21 -18.71
N GLY A 21 -20.82 2.11 -19.02
CA GLY A 21 -19.43 2.16 -19.49
C GLY A 21 -18.48 2.75 -18.43
N PRO A 22 -17.47 3.50 -18.83
CA PRO A 22 -16.49 4.10 -17.90
C PRO A 22 -16.97 5.44 -17.30
N ASP A 23 -18.28 5.72 -17.27
CA ASP A 23 -18.84 6.92 -16.63
C ASP A 23 -18.96 6.71 -15.12
N PHE A 24 -17.79 6.63 -14.44
CA PHE A 24 -17.76 6.44 -13.01
C PHE A 24 -18.18 7.71 -12.27
N ARG A 25 -19.15 7.56 -11.37
CA ARG A 25 -19.65 8.64 -10.52
C ARG A 25 -19.95 8.15 -9.13
N LEU A 26 -19.57 8.95 -8.15
CA LEU A 26 -20.01 8.74 -6.78
C LEU A 26 -21.33 9.48 -6.57
N SER A 27 -22.39 8.76 -6.20
CA SER A 27 -23.67 9.39 -5.88
C SER A 27 -23.51 10.34 -4.69
N MET A 28 -24.36 11.38 -4.60
CA MET A 28 -24.39 12.30 -3.44
C MET A 28 -24.58 11.50 -2.14
N ARG A 29 -25.45 10.50 -2.14
CA ARG A 29 -25.69 9.61 -0.99
C ARG A 29 -24.42 8.86 -0.58
N ASP A 30 -23.66 8.32 -1.53
CA ASP A 30 -22.44 7.56 -1.23
C ASP A 30 -21.30 8.48 -0.80
N ARG A 31 -21.22 9.69 -1.35
CA ARG A 31 -20.28 10.71 -0.89
C ARG A 31 -20.55 11.13 0.56
N ASP A 32 -21.82 11.41 0.90
CA ASP A 32 -22.22 11.70 2.28
C ASP A 32 -21.95 10.53 3.21
N ARG A 33 -22.17 9.30 2.74
CA ARG A 33 -21.83 8.09 3.48
C ARG A 33 -20.33 7.98 3.70
N LEU A 34 -19.52 8.19 2.68
CA LEU A 34 -18.05 8.20 2.82
C LEU A 34 -17.62 9.20 3.90
N GLY A 35 -18.12 10.44 3.85
CA GLY A 35 -17.78 11.45 4.84
C GLY A 35 -18.14 11.03 6.27
N ARG A 36 -19.33 10.45 6.47
CA ARG A 36 -19.75 9.94 7.78
C ARG A 36 -18.86 8.80 8.27
N GLU A 37 -18.54 7.84 7.40
CA GLU A 37 -17.71 6.68 7.78
C GLU A 37 -16.28 7.09 8.14
N LEU A 38 -15.71 8.05 7.42
CA LEU A 38 -14.39 8.60 7.74
C LEU A 38 -14.42 9.36 9.08
N ALA A 39 -15.46 10.15 9.35
CA ALA A 39 -15.63 10.84 10.62
C ALA A 39 -15.77 9.85 11.79
N VAL A 40 -16.54 8.78 11.62
CA VAL A 40 -16.67 7.73 12.64
C VAL A 40 -15.34 7.01 12.85
N ALA A 41 -14.58 6.71 11.79
CA ALA A 41 -13.26 6.10 11.92
C ALA A 41 -12.34 6.97 12.78
N ALA A 42 -12.30 8.27 12.51
CA ALA A 42 -11.52 9.22 13.30
C ALA A 42 -11.95 9.28 14.76
N ALA A 43 -13.27 9.32 15.02
CA ALA A 43 -13.81 9.38 16.38
C ALA A 43 -13.59 8.10 17.20
N THR A 44 -13.47 6.95 16.53
CA THR A 44 -13.31 5.63 17.19
C THR A 44 -11.88 5.09 17.12
N GLY A 45 -10.94 5.84 16.56
CA GLY A 45 -9.54 5.39 16.38
C GLY A 45 -9.38 4.23 15.41
N GLN A 46 -10.37 3.98 14.56
CA GLN A 46 -10.30 2.95 13.54
C GLN A 46 -9.53 3.43 12.31
N VAL A 47 -8.85 2.50 11.63
CA VAL A 47 -8.11 2.80 10.40
C VAL A 47 -9.06 2.66 9.20
N PRO A 48 -9.33 3.72 8.44
CA PRO A 48 -10.20 3.61 7.28
C PRO A 48 -9.46 2.99 6.07
N LEU A 49 -10.10 1.99 5.49
CA LEU A 49 -9.75 1.33 4.23
C LEU A 49 -10.94 1.51 3.27
N VAL A 50 -10.67 1.93 2.05
CA VAL A 50 -11.73 2.20 1.08
C VAL A 50 -11.57 1.33 -0.14
N PHE A 51 -12.67 0.83 -0.66
CA PHE A 51 -12.73 -0.04 -1.84
C PHE A 51 -13.64 0.62 -2.88
N MET A 52 -13.09 0.90 -4.05
CA MET A 52 -13.81 1.47 -5.20
C MET A 52 -13.16 0.98 -6.50
N HIS A 53 -13.94 0.93 -7.59
CA HIS A 53 -13.45 0.30 -8.81
C HIS A 53 -12.37 1.10 -9.54
N ALA A 54 -12.37 2.43 -9.45
CA ALA A 54 -11.43 3.29 -10.18
C ALA A 54 -10.80 4.31 -9.23
N TYR A 55 -9.73 4.97 -9.67
CA TYR A 55 -9.12 6.08 -8.93
C TYR A 55 -10.05 7.29 -8.87
N PRO A 56 -9.95 8.16 -7.87
CA PRO A 56 -10.70 9.41 -7.85
C PRO A 56 -10.54 10.25 -9.14
N GLY A 57 -9.35 10.26 -9.73
CA GLY A 57 -9.10 10.95 -11.00
C GLY A 57 -9.88 10.41 -12.19
N ASP A 58 -10.33 9.16 -12.15
CA ASP A 58 -11.15 8.55 -13.19
C ASP A 58 -12.66 8.81 -13.03
N LEU A 59 -13.06 9.44 -11.93
CA LEU A 59 -14.46 9.85 -11.76
C LEU A 59 -14.81 10.98 -12.73
N ALA A 60 -15.93 10.84 -13.40
CA ALA A 60 -16.43 11.83 -14.36
C ALA A 60 -16.80 13.19 -13.71
N ALA A 61 -17.03 13.18 -12.39
CA ALA A 61 -17.28 14.37 -11.59
C ALA A 61 -16.75 14.18 -10.16
N ASP A 62 -16.40 15.30 -9.51
CA ASP A 62 -16.04 15.37 -8.08
C ASP A 62 -14.80 14.56 -7.64
N GLY A 63 -13.98 14.07 -8.58
CA GLY A 63 -12.82 13.24 -8.27
C GLY A 63 -11.83 13.92 -7.31
N ALA A 64 -11.52 15.20 -7.54
CA ALA A 64 -10.64 15.96 -6.65
C ALA A 64 -11.23 16.13 -5.24
N GLU A 65 -12.55 16.28 -5.12
CA GLU A 65 -13.24 16.34 -3.83
C GLU A 65 -13.16 15.01 -3.11
N VAL A 66 -13.41 13.89 -3.80
CA VAL A 66 -13.30 12.53 -3.23
C VAL A 66 -11.88 12.25 -2.77
N ALA A 67 -10.86 12.58 -3.57
CA ALA A 67 -9.46 12.45 -3.17
C ALA A 67 -9.15 13.24 -1.90
N ARG A 68 -9.64 14.49 -1.80
CA ARG A 68 -9.47 15.31 -0.60
C ARG A 68 -10.19 14.70 0.61
N MET A 69 -11.43 14.23 0.45
CA MET A 69 -12.16 13.54 1.53
C MET A 69 -11.40 12.35 2.07
N LEU A 70 -10.85 11.50 1.19
CA LEU A 70 -10.03 10.34 1.56
C LEU A 70 -8.79 10.76 2.33
N ALA A 71 -8.08 11.75 1.84
CA ALA A 71 -6.86 12.27 2.46
C ALA A 71 -7.13 12.91 3.84
N ASP A 72 -8.14 13.79 3.93
CA ASP A 72 -8.52 14.49 5.17
C ASP A 72 -9.13 13.53 6.20
N GLY A 73 -9.90 12.54 5.73
CA GLY A 73 -10.47 11.49 6.56
C GLY A 73 -9.47 10.41 6.99
N GLY A 74 -8.22 10.51 6.55
CA GLY A 74 -7.15 9.63 6.99
C GLY A 74 -7.18 8.23 6.41
N ALA A 75 -7.79 8.02 5.24
CA ALA A 75 -7.76 6.75 4.52
C ALA A 75 -6.31 6.29 4.36
N ARG A 76 -6.02 5.04 4.79
CA ARG A 76 -4.65 4.49 4.73
C ARG A 76 -4.38 3.81 3.40
N PHE A 77 -5.39 3.13 2.88
CA PHE A 77 -5.32 2.43 1.62
C PHE A 77 -6.67 2.50 0.91
N VAL A 78 -6.61 2.75 -0.39
CA VAL A 78 -7.75 2.68 -1.29
C VAL A 78 -7.48 1.60 -2.32
N ASP A 79 -8.26 0.54 -2.26
CA ASP A 79 -8.17 -0.55 -3.24
C ASP A 79 -8.99 -0.21 -4.48
N THR A 80 -8.37 -0.32 -5.64
CA THR A 80 -8.98 -0.01 -6.93
C THR A 80 -8.73 -1.12 -7.95
N GLY A 81 -9.40 -1.02 -9.08
CA GLY A 81 -9.19 -1.86 -10.26
C GLY A 81 -9.05 -1.00 -11.51
N HIS A 82 -9.91 -1.21 -12.49
CA HIS A 82 -10.13 -0.46 -13.72
C HIS A 82 -8.93 -0.35 -14.67
N THR A 83 -7.76 0.03 -14.19
CA THR A 83 -6.58 0.26 -15.04
C THR A 83 -6.02 -1.01 -15.67
N HIS A 84 -6.36 -2.18 -15.13
CA HIS A 84 -5.87 -3.51 -15.52
C HIS A 84 -4.37 -3.74 -15.30
N TYR A 85 -3.68 -2.83 -14.63
CA TYR A 85 -2.26 -2.92 -14.31
C TYR A 85 -2.02 -3.09 -12.81
N ASN A 86 -0.87 -3.65 -12.46
CA ASN A 86 -0.34 -3.54 -11.12
C ASN A 86 0.23 -2.14 -10.91
N GLU A 87 -0.44 -1.32 -10.16
CA GLU A 87 -0.04 0.06 -9.97
C GLU A 87 -0.29 0.52 -8.53
N LEU A 88 0.64 1.30 -8.01
CA LEU A 88 0.51 1.95 -6.73
C LEU A 88 0.73 3.45 -6.88
N LEU A 89 -0.12 4.21 -6.23
CA LEU A 89 -0.04 5.66 -6.14
C LEU A 89 0.09 6.06 -4.68
N ASN A 90 0.82 7.13 -4.42
CA ASN A 90 0.97 7.70 -3.10
C ASN A 90 0.93 9.24 -3.22
N ASP A 91 -0.19 9.85 -2.85
CA ASP A 91 -0.38 11.31 -2.91
C ASP A 91 0.25 12.04 -1.70
N GLY A 92 1.00 11.33 -0.87
CA GLY A 92 1.61 11.85 0.37
C GLY A 92 0.67 11.82 1.57
N ARG A 93 -0.56 11.36 1.43
CA ARG A 93 -1.59 11.26 2.49
C ARG A 93 -2.34 9.94 2.46
N THR A 94 -2.56 9.40 1.27
CA THR A 94 -3.30 8.18 0.99
C THR A 94 -2.51 7.32 0.00
N VAL A 95 -2.50 6.01 0.20
CA VAL A 95 -1.98 5.04 -0.77
C VAL A 95 -3.15 4.44 -1.53
N TYR A 96 -3.04 4.40 -2.85
CA TYR A 96 -3.99 3.75 -3.73
C TYR A 96 -3.30 2.57 -4.41
N GLY A 97 -4.01 1.46 -4.57
CA GLY A 97 -3.49 0.28 -5.25
C GLY A 97 -4.47 -0.29 -6.25
N ALA A 98 -3.98 -0.63 -7.43
CA ALA A 98 -4.69 -1.40 -8.43
C ALA A 98 -3.99 -2.72 -8.70
N THR A 99 -4.77 -3.76 -8.90
CA THR A 99 -4.27 -5.07 -9.30
C THR A 99 -4.67 -5.34 -10.73
N ARG A 100 -3.74 -5.88 -11.52
CA ARG A 100 -4.00 -6.18 -12.92
C ARG A 100 -5.14 -7.18 -13.11
N SER A 101 -5.83 -7.03 -14.22
CA SER A 101 -6.92 -7.94 -14.62
C SER A 101 -6.41 -9.36 -14.87
N THR A 102 -7.24 -10.34 -14.60
CA THR A 102 -6.99 -11.74 -14.99
C THR A 102 -7.45 -12.06 -16.40
N GLY A 103 -8.29 -11.22 -16.99
CA GLY A 103 -8.85 -11.41 -18.34
C GLY A 103 -8.21 -10.53 -19.42
N GLN A 104 -7.82 -9.32 -19.04
CA GLN A 104 -7.14 -8.36 -19.93
C GLN A 104 -5.77 -8.08 -19.36
N ILE A 105 -4.81 -8.92 -19.66
CA ILE A 105 -3.51 -8.90 -19.05
C ILE A 105 -2.50 -8.35 -20.06
N GLU A 106 -2.06 -7.14 -19.88
CA GLU A 106 -1.09 -6.49 -20.75
C GLU A 106 0.28 -6.36 -20.12
N GLU A 107 0.32 -6.23 -18.79
CA GLU A 107 1.56 -6.09 -18.03
C GLU A 107 2.16 -7.45 -17.66
N GLY A 108 3.47 -7.56 -17.60
CA GLY A 108 4.17 -8.75 -17.11
C GLY A 108 4.01 -9.99 -17.97
N GLY A 109 3.87 -9.83 -19.28
CA GLY A 109 3.76 -10.96 -20.20
C GLY A 109 2.47 -11.78 -20.05
N GLY A 110 1.43 -11.18 -19.52
CA GLY A 110 0.13 -11.83 -19.41
C GLY A 110 -0.01 -12.85 -18.28
N VAL A 111 0.79 -12.78 -17.24
CA VAL A 111 0.69 -13.70 -16.10
C VAL A 111 -0.46 -13.30 -15.18
N PRO A 112 -1.50 -14.13 -14.99
CA PRO A 112 -2.59 -13.83 -14.07
C PRO A 112 -2.13 -13.94 -12.61
N GLY A 113 -2.80 -13.20 -11.72
CA GLY A 113 -2.47 -13.22 -10.32
C GLY A 113 -3.41 -12.37 -9.48
N TYR A 114 -2.99 -12.10 -8.26
CA TYR A 114 -3.70 -11.27 -7.30
C TYR A 114 -2.72 -10.49 -6.44
N ALA A 115 -3.15 -9.37 -5.91
CA ALA A 115 -2.39 -8.64 -4.91
C ALA A 115 -2.77 -9.11 -3.50
N VAL A 116 -1.78 -9.13 -2.62
CA VAL A 116 -1.96 -9.28 -1.18
C VAL A 116 -1.66 -7.94 -0.54
N VAL A 117 -2.68 -7.35 0.08
CA VAL A 117 -2.55 -6.11 0.84
C VAL A 117 -2.63 -6.47 2.33
N CYS A 118 -1.62 -6.09 3.08
CA CYS A 118 -1.67 -6.16 4.54
C CYS A 118 -1.69 -4.73 5.10
N VAL A 119 -2.49 -4.51 6.14
CA VAL A 119 -2.47 -3.26 6.91
C VAL A 119 -2.22 -3.63 8.36
N HIS A 120 -1.00 -3.41 8.82
CA HIS A 120 -0.57 -3.76 10.17
C HIS A 120 -0.26 -2.48 10.96
N GLY A 121 -0.99 -2.25 12.06
CA GLY A 121 -0.83 -1.00 12.83
C GLY A 121 -1.05 0.27 12.01
N GLY A 122 -1.88 0.24 10.97
CA GLY A 122 -2.10 1.36 10.04
C GLY A 122 -1.02 1.53 8.97
N VAL A 123 -0.07 0.60 8.89
CA VAL A 123 0.98 0.56 7.85
C VAL A 123 0.51 -0.32 6.70
N PRO A 124 0.35 0.20 5.48
CA PRO A 124 0.03 -0.63 4.32
C PRO A 124 1.28 -1.30 3.77
N SER A 125 1.15 -2.54 3.34
CA SER A 125 2.10 -3.23 2.49
C SER A 125 1.35 -3.92 1.35
N TRP A 126 1.96 -4.01 0.17
CA TRP A 126 1.33 -4.52 -1.04
C TRP A 126 2.29 -5.40 -1.82
N ARG A 127 1.82 -6.53 -2.29
CA ARG A 127 2.61 -7.42 -3.13
C ARG A 127 1.72 -8.18 -4.09
N PHE A 128 2.07 -8.19 -5.37
CA PHE A 128 1.42 -9.05 -6.37
C PHE A 128 1.97 -10.47 -6.29
N ARG A 129 1.08 -11.43 -6.47
CA ARG A 129 1.43 -12.83 -6.58
C ARG A 129 0.84 -13.45 -7.84
N ALA A 130 1.68 -13.98 -8.70
CA ALA A 130 1.26 -14.74 -9.86
C ALA A 130 0.56 -16.04 -9.45
N LEU A 131 -0.48 -16.43 -10.18
CA LEU A 131 -1.08 -17.76 -10.05
C LEU A 131 -0.02 -18.81 -10.42
N GLY A 132 0.05 -19.87 -9.64
CA GLY A 132 1.05 -20.93 -9.83
C GLY A 132 2.44 -20.62 -9.26
N ALA A 133 2.68 -19.44 -8.70
CA ALA A 133 3.93 -19.18 -7.98
C ALA A 133 4.05 -20.10 -6.75
N SER A 134 5.26 -20.62 -6.49
CA SER A 134 5.51 -21.55 -5.39
C SER A 134 5.35 -20.89 -4.03
N TRP A 135 4.83 -21.63 -3.05
CA TRP A 135 4.82 -21.24 -1.65
C TRP A 135 6.13 -21.65 -0.97
N PRO A 136 6.53 -20.99 0.12
CA PRO A 136 5.84 -19.88 0.82
C PRO A 136 6.03 -18.52 0.14
N MET A 137 5.27 -17.52 0.62
CA MET A 137 5.50 -16.11 0.34
C MET A 137 5.75 -15.38 1.66
N LEU A 138 6.78 -14.57 1.72
CA LEU A 138 7.04 -13.64 2.82
C LEU A 138 6.63 -12.23 2.40
N GLN A 139 6.10 -11.45 3.34
CA GLN A 139 5.78 -10.04 3.15
C GLN A 139 6.10 -9.26 4.43
N ILE A 140 6.97 -8.26 4.33
CA ILE A 140 7.24 -7.34 5.43
C ILE A 140 6.01 -6.44 5.60
N VAL A 141 5.51 -6.34 6.83
CA VAL A 141 4.32 -5.56 7.17
C VAL A 141 4.62 -4.41 8.13
N SER A 142 5.80 -4.40 8.74
CA SER A 142 6.35 -3.29 9.53
C SER A 142 7.88 -3.44 9.58
N PRO A 143 8.66 -2.37 9.43
CA PRO A 143 8.26 -1.00 9.13
C PRO A 143 7.70 -0.85 7.72
N CYS A 144 7.21 0.36 7.41
CA CYS A 144 6.68 0.69 6.08
C CYS A 144 7.78 0.77 5.02
N ASP A 145 7.51 0.28 3.82
CA ASP A 145 8.31 0.69 2.67
C ASP A 145 8.15 2.20 2.44
N LEU A 146 9.26 2.90 2.18
CA LEU A 146 9.27 4.35 1.97
C LEU A 146 8.31 4.79 0.86
N ARG A 147 8.12 3.96 -0.18
CA ARG A 147 7.22 4.25 -1.30
C ARG A 147 5.75 4.34 -0.86
N LEU A 148 5.39 3.66 0.23
CA LEU A 148 4.03 3.61 0.78
C LEU A 148 3.85 4.50 2.02
N ALA A 149 4.90 5.16 2.50
CA ALA A 149 4.83 5.98 3.70
C ALA A 149 4.03 7.26 3.43
N THR A 150 3.04 7.52 4.31
CA THR A 150 2.17 8.71 4.28
C THR A 150 2.12 9.45 5.61
N ARG A 151 2.57 8.81 6.69
CA ARG A 151 2.53 9.34 8.06
C ARG A 151 3.95 9.48 8.62
N PHE A 152 4.67 10.46 8.14
CA PHE A 152 6.09 10.66 8.43
C PHE A 152 6.42 10.97 9.91
N ALA A 153 5.42 11.22 10.72
CA ALA A 153 5.59 11.35 12.18
C ALA A 153 5.49 9.99 12.91
N GLU A 154 4.94 8.96 12.28
CA GLU A 154 4.75 7.64 12.88
C GLU A 154 6.03 6.80 12.76
N PRO A 155 6.62 6.30 13.86
CA PRO A 155 7.87 5.51 13.83
C PRO A 155 7.76 4.23 12.98
N ALA A 156 6.59 3.61 12.91
CA ALA A 156 6.36 2.44 12.07
C ALA A 156 6.42 2.75 10.56
N GLN A 157 6.30 4.02 10.17
CA GLN A 157 6.41 4.44 8.77
C GLN A 157 7.77 5.07 8.46
N LEU A 158 8.27 5.92 9.34
CA LEU A 158 9.62 6.48 9.24
C LEU A 158 10.32 6.37 10.61
N PRO A 159 11.09 5.31 10.84
CA PRO A 159 11.79 5.11 12.09
C PRO A 159 12.86 6.20 12.33
N ARG A 160 13.26 6.32 13.57
CA ARG A 160 14.45 7.06 14.03
C ARG A 160 15.59 6.08 14.25
N PRO A 161 16.84 6.56 14.33
CA PRO A 161 17.97 5.70 14.69
C PRO A 161 17.72 4.91 15.97
N GLY A 162 18.15 3.65 15.97
CA GLY A 162 18.00 2.71 17.07
C GLY A 162 17.21 1.46 16.72
N PRO A 163 16.68 0.76 17.73
CA PRO A 163 15.92 -0.47 17.53
C PRO A 163 14.59 -0.22 16.82
N VAL A 164 14.36 -0.98 15.77
CA VAL A 164 13.13 -0.93 14.96
C VAL A 164 12.47 -2.30 14.97
N GLU A 165 11.18 -2.34 15.25
CA GLU A 165 10.41 -3.58 15.18
C GLU A 165 10.22 -4.00 13.73
N LEU A 166 10.71 -5.21 13.40
CA LEU A 166 10.52 -5.86 12.10
C LEU A 166 9.46 -6.93 12.24
N VAL A 167 8.37 -6.79 11.49
CA VAL A 167 7.28 -7.77 11.41
C VAL A 167 7.10 -8.20 9.98
N ALA A 168 7.15 -9.51 9.76
CA ALA A 168 6.84 -10.13 8.49
C ALA A 168 5.64 -11.05 8.62
N ARG A 169 4.92 -11.26 7.53
CA ARG A 169 3.89 -12.26 7.40
C ARG A 169 4.32 -13.33 6.43
N ALA A 170 4.25 -14.58 6.86
CA ALA A 170 4.39 -15.74 6.01
C ALA A 170 3.02 -16.24 5.55
N PHE A 171 2.91 -16.51 4.28
CA PHE A 171 1.79 -17.19 3.67
C PHE A 171 2.28 -18.57 3.23
N GLY A 172 1.72 -19.61 3.84
CA GLY A 172 2.21 -20.97 3.75
C GLY A 172 3.27 -21.31 4.83
N PRO A 173 3.61 -22.60 4.97
CA PRO A 173 4.62 -23.05 5.93
C PRO A 173 6.00 -22.48 5.60
N VAL A 174 6.67 -21.97 6.60
CA VAL A 174 8.04 -21.44 6.52
C VAL A 174 8.87 -22.14 7.59
N GLY A 175 10.01 -22.68 7.19
CA GLY A 175 11.00 -23.26 8.12
C GLY A 175 11.84 -22.17 8.81
N GLU A 176 12.41 -22.54 9.94
CA GLU A 176 13.34 -21.71 10.69
C GLU A 176 14.77 -21.91 10.20
N PRO A 177 15.65 -20.90 10.29
CA PRO A 177 15.37 -19.54 10.79
C PRO A 177 14.81 -18.61 9.71
N VAL A 178 13.89 -17.73 10.08
CA VAL A 178 13.55 -16.54 9.29
C VAL A 178 14.55 -15.45 9.62
N ARG A 179 15.38 -15.06 8.67
CA ARG A 179 16.48 -14.11 8.85
C ARG A 179 16.06 -12.70 8.46
N ALA A 180 16.50 -11.74 9.27
CA ALA A 180 16.51 -10.32 8.91
C ALA A 180 17.84 -9.95 8.26
N VAL A 181 17.80 -9.20 7.19
CA VAL A 181 18.97 -8.73 6.44
C VAL A 181 18.86 -7.21 6.26
N ILE A 182 19.91 -6.48 6.60
CA ILE A 182 20.01 -5.03 6.41
C ILE A 182 21.20 -4.76 5.50
N ASP A 183 20.98 -4.06 4.39
CA ASP A 183 22.01 -3.66 3.42
C ASP A 183 22.91 -4.84 2.99
N GLY A 184 22.28 -6.02 2.82
CA GLY A 184 22.94 -7.26 2.42
C GLY A 184 23.66 -8.00 3.55
N ARG A 185 23.54 -7.59 4.81
CA ARG A 185 24.16 -8.26 5.96
C ARG A 185 23.09 -8.83 6.89
N THR A 186 23.28 -10.06 7.35
CA THR A 186 22.39 -10.66 8.35
C THR A 186 22.40 -9.82 9.64
N ALA A 187 21.24 -9.38 10.06
CA ALA A 187 21.02 -8.52 11.22
C ALA A 187 20.37 -9.25 12.41
N GLY A 188 19.88 -10.47 12.18
CA GLY A 188 19.23 -11.26 13.22
C GLY A 188 18.24 -12.27 12.69
N THR A 189 17.42 -12.80 13.57
CA THR A 189 16.35 -13.75 13.24
C THR A 189 15.04 -13.27 13.85
N LEU A 190 13.93 -13.60 13.19
CA LEU A 190 12.60 -13.36 13.70
C LEU A 190 12.05 -14.61 14.39
N SER A 191 11.26 -14.38 15.43
CA SER A 191 10.53 -15.42 16.14
C SER A 191 9.13 -15.60 15.57
N PRO A 192 8.62 -16.84 15.50
CA PRO A 192 7.28 -17.09 15.01
C PRO A 192 6.22 -16.59 15.99
N GLU A 193 5.15 -16.05 15.45
CA GLU A 193 3.94 -15.64 16.16
C GLU A 193 2.69 -16.31 15.55
N PRO A 194 1.55 -16.29 16.25
CA PRO A 194 0.30 -16.84 15.73
C PRO A 194 -0.09 -16.25 14.36
N ARG A 195 -0.81 -17.04 13.56
CA ARG A 195 -1.36 -16.66 12.26
C ARG A 195 -0.31 -16.35 11.19
N GLY A 196 0.89 -16.93 11.32
CA GLY A 196 1.96 -16.78 10.32
C GLY A 196 2.72 -15.44 10.40
N PHE A 197 2.62 -14.75 11.51
CA PHE A 197 3.48 -13.60 11.75
C PHE A 197 4.85 -14.04 12.27
N TRP A 198 5.86 -13.22 11.97
CA TRP A 198 7.23 -13.35 12.42
C TRP A 198 7.70 -11.99 12.88
N ARG A 199 8.27 -11.93 14.07
CA ARG A 199 8.64 -10.66 14.72
C ARG A 199 10.05 -10.70 15.28
N GLY A 200 10.73 -9.57 15.16
CA GLY A 200 12.04 -9.34 15.77
C GLY A 200 12.35 -7.84 15.86
N ALA A 201 13.47 -7.52 16.45
CA ALA A 201 14.03 -6.17 16.42
C ALA A 201 15.28 -6.17 15.54
N ILE A 202 15.46 -5.10 14.80
CA ILE A 202 16.68 -4.82 14.02
C ILE A 202 17.22 -3.46 14.44
N GLU A 203 18.55 -3.30 14.42
CA GLU A 203 19.20 -2.03 14.71
C GLU A 203 19.42 -1.25 13.43
N LEU A 204 18.83 -0.06 13.36
CA LEU A 204 19.00 0.91 12.27
C LEU A 204 19.56 2.20 12.85
N ASP A 205 20.85 2.21 13.20
CA ASP A 205 21.49 3.30 13.94
C ASP A 205 21.82 4.50 13.06
N GLU A 206 22.08 4.27 11.79
CA GLU A 206 22.48 5.32 10.86
C GLU A 206 21.27 5.97 10.18
N PRO A 207 21.16 7.31 10.19
CA PRO A 207 20.17 7.99 9.38
C PRO A 207 20.42 7.79 7.89
N GLY A 208 19.37 7.54 7.14
CA GLY A 208 19.46 7.35 5.69
C GLY A 208 18.52 6.29 5.17
N LEU A 209 18.71 5.92 3.92
CA LEU A 209 17.93 4.90 3.25
C LEU A 209 18.59 3.54 3.43
N HIS A 210 17.86 2.58 3.99
CA HIS A 210 18.31 1.21 4.19
C HIS A 210 17.45 0.23 3.40
N ARG A 211 18.06 -0.85 2.95
CA ARG A 211 17.34 -2.02 2.44
C ARG A 211 17.16 -3.02 3.55
N VAL A 212 15.92 -3.31 3.88
CA VAL A 212 15.56 -4.30 4.90
C VAL A 212 14.88 -5.48 4.21
N ALA A 213 15.43 -6.67 4.40
CA ALA A 213 14.86 -7.89 3.85
C ALA A 213 14.59 -8.93 4.93
N VAL A 214 13.65 -9.83 4.63
CA VAL A 214 13.42 -11.08 5.36
C VAL A 214 13.58 -12.26 4.40
N GLU A 215 14.21 -13.32 4.87
CA GLU A 215 14.57 -14.49 4.06
C GLU A 215 14.33 -15.80 4.82
N ALA A 216 13.67 -16.76 4.18
CA ALA A 216 13.54 -18.14 4.65
C ALA A 216 13.11 -19.07 3.50
N ASP A 217 13.61 -20.30 3.47
CA ASP A 217 13.20 -21.36 2.55
C ASP A 217 13.13 -20.93 1.07
N GLY A 218 14.08 -20.10 0.62
CA GLY A 218 14.10 -19.57 -0.74
C GLY A 218 13.05 -18.51 -1.02
N ALA A 219 12.21 -18.16 -0.05
CA ALA A 219 11.31 -17.00 -0.11
C ALA A 219 11.98 -15.78 0.51
N SER A 220 11.72 -14.60 -0.07
CA SER A 220 12.22 -13.34 0.46
C SER A 220 11.26 -12.21 0.20
N ASP A 221 11.33 -11.19 1.04
CA ASP A 221 10.77 -9.88 0.78
C ASP A 221 11.78 -8.80 1.15
N GLU A 222 11.76 -7.67 0.46
CA GLU A 222 12.69 -6.56 0.68
C GLU A 222 11.97 -5.24 0.47
N ILE A 223 12.18 -4.33 1.40
CA ILE A 223 11.65 -2.97 1.40
C ILE A 223 12.76 -1.93 1.56
N GLU A 224 12.45 -0.69 1.22
CA GLU A 224 13.30 0.46 1.49
C GLU A 224 12.76 1.22 2.71
N VAL A 225 13.61 1.37 3.72
CA VAL A 225 13.28 2.06 4.98
C VAL A 225 14.10 3.33 5.10
N LEU A 226 13.43 4.47 5.24
CA LEU A 226 14.12 5.73 5.52
C LEU A 226 14.18 5.99 7.02
N VAL A 227 15.37 5.92 7.57
CA VAL A 227 15.66 6.30 8.97
C VAL A 227 15.87 7.80 9.04
N ARG A 228 15.05 8.49 9.83
CA ARG A 228 15.13 9.94 9.95
C ARG A 228 16.15 10.38 11.03
N PRO A 229 16.93 11.43 10.74
CA PRO A 229 17.69 12.11 11.80
C PRO A 229 16.77 12.55 12.93
N PRO A 230 17.22 12.49 14.21
CA PRO A 230 16.40 12.83 15.38
C PRO A 230 15.77 14.22 15.30
N ASP A 231 16.50 15.19 14.77
CA ASP A 231 16.11 16.60 14.71
C ASP A 231 15.46 17.02 13.38
N ALA A 232 15.32 16.08 12.45
CA ALA A 232 14.70 16.40 11.16
C ALA A 232 13.19 16.57 11.33
N PRO A 233 12.61 17.70 10.91
CA PRO A 233 11.17 17.86 10.86
C PRO A 233 10.58 16.83 9.90
N PRO A 234 9.34 16.32 10.15
CA PRO A 234 8.67 15.46 9.22
C PRO A 234 8.44 16.21 7.91
N LYS A 235 9.24 15.90 6.91
CA LYS A 235 9.04 16.45 5.56
C LYS A 235 7.99 15.59 4.87
N ARG A 236 6.91 16.23 4.42
CA ARG A 236 6.03 15.61 3.41
C ARG A 236 6.85 15.32 2.17
N ARG A 237 6.57 14.20 1.53
CA ARG A 237 7.03 13.97 0.17
C ARG A 237 6.58 15.18 -0.65
N PRO A 238 7.45 15.87 -1.38
CA PRO A 238 7.00 16.95 -2.25
C PRO A 238 5.99 16.34 -3.23
N PRO A 239 4.92 17.08 -3.60
CA PRO A 239 4.06 16.64 -4.67
C PRO A 239 4.92 16.34 -5.88
N VAL A 240 4.78 15.16 -6.44
CA VAL A 240 5.50 14.79 -7.66
C VAL A 240 5.07 15.77 -8.73
N ALA A 241 6.03 16.28 -9.50
CA ALA A 241 5.76 17.22 -10.58
C ALA A 241 4.66 16.65 -11.50
N LEU A 242 3.78 17.51 -11.96
CA LEU A 242 2.74 17.17 -12.94
C LEU A 242 3.38 16.46 -14.14
N GLY A 243 2.86 15.30 -14.50
CA GLY A 243 3.34 14.48 -15.59
C GLY A 243 2.85 13.03 -15.53
N GLU A 244 3.29 12.20 -16.45
CA GLU A 244 2.85 10.79 -16.58
C GLU A 244 3.07 9.94 -15.32
N HIS A 245 4.05 10.31 -14.50
CA HIS A 245 4.41 9.59 -13.28
C HIS A 245 3.96 10.32 -12.00
N CYS A 246 3.07 11.29 -12.13
CA CYS A 246 2.52 12.01 -10.99
C CYS A 246 1.85 11.03 -10.03
N HIS A 247 2.24 11.09 -8.75
CA HIS A 247 1.73 10.24 -7.68
C HIS A 247 2.07 8.75 -7.76
N THR A 248 2.74 8.26 -8.79
CA THR A 248 3.10 6.84 -8.87
C THR A 248 4.28 6.51 -7.97
N VAL A 249 4.33 5.28 -7.48
CA VAL A 249 5.51 4.80 -6.74
C VAL A 249 6.66 4.36 -7.66
N GLY A 250 6.42 4.31 -8.97
CA GLY A 250 7.38 3.85 -9.98
C GLY A 250 7.55 2.34 -10.02
N ALA A 251 8.57 1.88 -10.74
CA ALA A 251 8.85 0.46 -10.86
C ALA A 251 9.27 -0.14 -9.50
N TRP A 252 8.67 -1.27 -9.18
CA TRP A 252 8.99 -2.06 -7.98
C TRP A 252 8.85 -3.55 -8.30
N PRO A 253 9.80 -4.14 -9.06
CA PRO A 253 9.65 -5.50 -9.59
C PRO A 253 9.47 -6.57 -8.53
N ARG A 254 10.09 -6.42 -7.36
CA ARG A 254 9.91 -7.36 -6.24
C ARG A 254 8.48 -7.44 -5.73
N ALA A 255 7.74 -6.33 -5.79
CA ALA A 255 6.32 -6.30 -5.45
C ALA A 255 5.42 -6.69 -6.63
N GLY A 256 5.97 -6.89 -7.82
CA GLY A 256 5.24 -7.22 -9.04
C GLY A 256 4.79 -5.99 -9.86
N ILE A 257 5.36 -4.81 -9.57
CA ILE A 257 5.11 -3.57 -10.32
C ILE A 257 6.27 -3.35 -11.26
N LEU A 258 6.07 -3.57 -12.55
CA LEU A 258 7.13 -3.50 -13.57
C LEU A 258 7.42 -2.07 -14.02
N GLY A 259 6.50 -1.17 -13.81
CA GLY A 259 6.60 0.24 -14.14
C GLY A 259 5.23 0.87 -14.18
N THR A 260 5.21 2.17 -14.40
CA THR A 260 3.99 2.92 -14.64
C THR A 260 3.87 3.17 -16.12
N ARG A 261 2.87 2.59 -16.77
CA ARG A 261 2.60 2.83 -18.19
C ARG A 261 1.65 3.99 -18.43
N LEU A 262 0.76 4.20 -17.49
CA LEU A 262 -0.43 5.00 -17.72
C LEU A 262 -0.63 6.10 -16.69
N GLY A 263 0.23 6.18 -15.68
CA GLY A 263 0.01 7.10 -14.57
C GLY A 263 -1.29 6.79 -13.82
N PRO A 264 -1.82 7.73 -13.06
CA PRO A 264 -3.06 7.55 -12.31
C PRO A 264 -4.30 7.37 -13.19
N ASN A 265 -4.13 7.36 -14.49
CA ASN A 265 -5.22 7.55 -15.42
C ASN A 265 -4.95 6.84 -16.73
N SER A 266 -5.24 5.54 -16.74
CA SER A 266 -5.12 4.73 -17.96
C SER A 266 -5.98 5.24 -19.13
N ASN A 267 -6.91 6.16 -18.88
CA ASN A 267 -7.82 6.75 -19.86
C ASN A 267 -7.37 8.14 -20.33
N GLY A 268 -6.16 8.57 -20.03
CA GLY A 268 -5.65 9.88 -20.42
C GLY A 268 -6.20 11.05 -19.60
N ARG A 269 -6.61 10.78 -18.36
CA ARG A 269 -7.05 11.83 -17.39
C ARG A 269 -5.98 12.05 -16.35
N ASP A 270 -5.74 13.27 -15.97
CA ASP A 270 -4.83 13.65 -14.90
C ASP A 270 -5.49 13.61 -13.53
N TRP A 271 -4.73 13.30 -12.53
CA TRP A 271 -5.17 13.40 -11.13
C TRP A 271 -5.48 14.84 -10.74
#